data_999a5b0b83865b2660df4747bc9315c2
#
_entry.id   999a5b0b83865b2660df4747bc9315c2
#
_cell.length_a   1.000
_cell.length_b   1.000
_cell.length_c   1.000
_cell.angle_alpha   90.00
_cell.angle_beta   90.00
_cell.angle_gamma   90.00
#
_symmetry.space_group_name_H-M   'P 1'
#
loop_
_entity.id
_entity.type
_entity.pdbx_description
1 polymer ?
#
loop_
_entity_poly.entity_id
_entity_poly.type
_entity_poly.pdbx_seq_one_letter_code
_entity_poly.pdbx_strand_id
1 'polypeptide(L)'
;NLGSRGVDAARNFMEYCNHPGGSYYSDLRISHGFKEPHNFKLWCLGNEMDGPWQIGAKTAYEYGRLALESAKVMRGVDPSIELVACGSSHRSMPTFAEWEATVLDLAYDEVDYISLHTYYGNRDNDTANFLARSLDMDQFIHSVIAICDYAKAKKRSNKEIHLSFDEWNVWFHSNEADRQIEPWSIAPPQLEDVYTLEDALLVGSMLISLLRRADRMKIACMAQLVNVIAPIMTETGGSAWRQTIFYPFMHASVFGRGVVLQPVVKSDKYDSKDFTDVPYLDSIAVLNEEKDELTVFAVNRNLEGGLDFDCHLRGFEGYQVMEHIVLTHDDLKATNTARQPDNVVPTANGNSQIEAGHIKTMLPQASWNVIRLSRRK
;
A
#
# COMPACT_ATOMS: atom_id res chain seq x y z
N ASN A 1 -5.59 -16.59 12.77
CA ASN A 1 -4.82 -15.68 13.60
C ASN A 1 -3.91 -16.49 14.55
N LEU A 2 -2.59 -16.33 14.42
CA LEU A 2 -1.60 -17.01 15.27
C LEU A 2 -1.67 -16.59 16.75
N GLY A 3 -2.01 -15.35 17.02
CA GLY A 3 -2.07 -14.80 18.37
C GLY A 3 -2.96 -15.59 19.32
N SER A 4 -4.12 -16.02 18.84
CA SER A 4 -5.13 -16.70 19.66
C SER A 4 -5.20 -18.22 19.48
N ARG A 5 -4.73 -18.76 18.33
CA ARG A 5 -4.90 -20.19 18.03
C ARG A 5 -3.60 -21.01 17.98
N GLY A 6 -2.50 -20.39 17.61
CA GLY A 6 -1.17 -21.02 17.67
C GLY A 6 -0.86 -22.00 16.52
N VAL A 7 0.22 -22.77 16.73
CA VAL A 7 0.91 -23.58 15.71
C VAL A 7 0.03 -24.67 15.10
N ASP A 8 -0.68 -25.44 15.92
CA ASP A 8 -1.52 -26.53 15.42
C ASP A 8 -2.66 -26.05 14.54
N ALA A 9 -3.30 -24.92 14.92
CA ALA A 9 -4.37 -24.35 14.12
C ALA A 9 -3.86 -23.81 12.76
N ALA A 10 -2.65 -23.25 12.73
CA ALA A 10 -2.01 -22.81 11.49
C ALA A 10 -1.75 -24.00 10.55
N ARG A 11 -1.16 -25.09 11.08
CA ARG A 11 -0.96 -26.34 10.34
C ARG A 11 -2.27 -26.91 9.82
N ASN A 12 -3.28 -27.01 10.67
CA ASN A 12 -4.58 -27.58 10.32
C ASN A 12 -5.26 -26.78 9.21
N PHE A 13 -5.16 -25.45 9.26
CA PHE A 13 -5.71 -24.59 8.22
C PHE A 13 -4.94 -24.72 6.90
N MET A 14 -3.61 -24.83 6.97
CA MET A 14 -2.78 -25.12 5.80
C MET A 14 -3.14 -26.46 5.17
N GLU A 15 -3.31 -27.50 5.99
CA GLU A 15 -3.72 -28.84 5.54
C GLU A 15 -5.08 -28.79 4.83
N TYR A 16 -6.06 -28.09 5.43
CA TYR A 16 -7.37 -27.90 4.79
C TYR A 16 -7.25 -27.23 3.42
N CYS A 17 -6.45 -26.18 3.32
CA CYS A 17 -6.34 -25.39 2.10
C CYS A 17 -5.50 -26.04 1.00
N ASN A 18 -4.35 -26.62 1.35
CA ASN A 18 -3.32 -26.94 0.36
C ASN A 18 -3.01 -28.45 0.24
N HIS A 19 -3.33 -29.28 1.24
CA HIS A 19 -3.04 -30.71 1.14
C HIS A 19 -4.00 -31.42 0.16
N PRO A 20 -3.52 -32.28 -0.75
CA PRO A 20 -4.37 -32.84 -1.81
C PRO A 20 -5.50 -33.75 -1.31
N GLY A 21 -5.28 -34.56 -0.28
CA GLY A 21 -6.28 -35.49 0.28
C GLY A 21 -5.63 -36.59 1.12
N GLY A 22 -6.46 -37.41 1.77
CA GLY A 22 -5.99 -38.54 2.59
C GLY A 22 -5.53 -38.13 4.00
N SER A 23 -5.87 -36.92 4.45
CA SER A 23 -5.67 -36.43 5.80
C SER A 23 -6.96 -35.80 6.33
N TYR A 24 -7.10 -35.69 7.66
CA TYR A 24 -8.35 -35.29 8.29
C TYR A 24 -8.89 -33.95 7.71
N TYR A 25 -8.06 -32.90 7.65
CA TYR A 25 -8.53 -31.58 7.19
C TYR A 25 -8.65 -31.49 5.67
N SER A 26 -7.81 -32.18 4.90
CA SER A 26 -7.98 -32.24 3.45
C SER A 26 -9.24 -32.99 3.06
N ASP A 27 -9.57 -34.08 3.77
CA ASP A 27 -10.80 -34.85 3.53
C ASP A 27 -12.05 -34.06 3.98
N LEU A 28 -11.92 -33.24 5.05
CA LEU A 28 -12.95 -32.30 5.46
C LEU A 28 -13.25 -31.24 4.34
N ARG A 29 -12.20 -30.68 3.73
CA ARG A 29 -12.38 -29.78 2.56
C ARG A 29 -13.15 -30.48 1.44
N ILE A 30 -12.75 -31.72 1.13
CA ILE A 30 -13.40 -32.53 0.09
C ILE A 30 -14.89 -32.76 0.43
N SER A 31 -15.19 -33.04 1.70
CA SER A 31 -16.58 -33.21 2.17
C SER A 31 -17.42 -31.92 2.08
N HIS A 32 -16.77 -30.75 2.15
CA HIS A 32 -17.37 -29.44 1.93
C HIS A 32 -17.59 -29.11 0.43
N GLY A 33 -17.29 -30.04 -0.47
CA GLY A 33 -17.51 -29.90 -1.91
C GLY A 33 -16.31 -29.39 -2.73
N PHE A 34 -15.17 -29.15 -2.08
CA PHE A 34 -13.95 -28.66 -2.74
C PHE A 34 -12.96 -29.80 -2.91
N LYS A 35 -13.04 -30.55 -4.01
CA LYS A 35 -12.19 -31.69 -4.28
C LYS A 35 -10.72 -31.30 -4.39
N GLU A 36 -10.42 -30.29 -5.19
CA GLU A 36 -9.05 -29.82 -5.40
C GLU A 36 -8.58 -28.91 -4.28
N PRO A 37 -7.28 -28.88 -3.94
CA PRO A 37 -6.71 -27.90 -3.02
C PRO A 37 -6.93 -26.46 -3.53
N HIS A 38 -7.14 -25.52 -2.59
CA HIS A 38 -7.19 -24.09 -2.92
C HIS A 38 -5.82 -23.59 -3.35
N ASN A 39 -4.74 -24.23 -2.91
CA ASN A 39 -3.37 -23.97 -3.32
C ASN A 39 -2.92 -22.51 -3.07
N PHE A 40 -3.28 -21.96 -1.93
CA PHE A 40 -2.84 -20.62 -1.53
C PHE A 40 -1.32 -20.62 -1.29
N LYS A 41 -0.61 -19.69 -1.94
CA LYS A 41 0.86 -19.65 -1.87
C LYS A 41 1.40 -18.63 -0.88
N LEU A 42 0.68 -17.54 -0.63
CA LEU A 42 1.11 -16.48 0.27
C LEU A 42 0.30 -16.51 1.57
N TRP A 43 1.00 -16.49 2.72
CA TRP A 43 0.40 -16.60 4.04
C TRP A 43 1.00 -15.61 5.03
N CYS A 44 0.14 -14.86 5.73
CA CYS A 44 0.56 -13.99 6.82
C CYS A 44 0.52 -14.73 8.17
N LEU A 45 1.61 -14.63 8.92
CA LEU A 45 1.77 -15.27 10.24
C LEU A 45 1.22 -14.38 11.37
N GLY A 46 -0.05 -14.03 11.29
CA GLY A 46 -0.73 -13.16 12.25
C GLY A 46 -0.99 -11.77 11.68
N ASN A 47 -1.43 -10.84 12.56
CA ASN A 47 -1.70 -9.45 12.24
C ASN A 47 -1.41 -8.58 13.47
N GLU A 48 -0.62 -7.52 13.30
CA GLU A 48 -0.32 -6.51 14.35
C GLU A 48 0.01 -7.11 15.72
N MET A 49 0.87 -8.12 15.75
CA MET A 49 1.12 -8.91 16.95
C MET A 49 1.85 -8.15 18.06
N ASP A 50 2.39 -6.96 17.77
CA ASP A 50 2.97 -6.00 18.71
C ASP A 50 1.91 -5.05 19.32
N GLY A 51 0.72 -4.98 18.71
CA GLY A 51 -0.33 -4.04 19.09
C GLY A 51 -1.14 -4.49 20.31
N PRO A 52 -1.24 -3.69 21.38
CA PRO A 52 -1.99 -4.06 22.59
C PRO A 52 -3.50 -4.18 22.35
N TRP A 53 -4.00 -3.69 21.22
CA TRP A 53 -5.41 -3.84 20.79
C TRP A 53 -5.71 -5.23 20.19
N GLN A 54 -4.69 -5.99 19.81
CA GLN A 54 -4.87 -7.32 19.24
C GLN A 54 -5.04 -8.39 20.33
N ILE A 55 -6.05 -9.25 20.18
CA ILE A 55 -6.21 -10.43 21.05
C ILE A 55 -5.04 -11.38 20.77
N GLY A 56 -4.26 -11.63 21.83
CA GLY A 56 -3.07 -12.47 21.75
C GLY A 56 -1.81 -11.73 21.33
N ALA A 57 -1.78 -10.40 21.48
CA ALA A 57 -0.57 -9.58 21.37
C ALA A 57 0.59 -10.18 22.18
N LYS A 58 1.81 -10.03 21.71
CA LYS A 58 3.00 -10.69 22.23
C LYS A 58 4.18 -9.72 22.30
N THR A 59 5.18 -10.10 23.07
CA THR A 59 6.51 -9.53 22.93
C THR A 59 7.17 -10.00 21.62
N ALA A 60 8.16 -9.26 21.12
CA ALA A 60 8.88 -9.60 19.90
C ALA A 60 9.47 -11.03 19.94
N TYR A 61 10.01 -11.43 21.10
CA TYR A 61 10.57 -12.76 21.28
C TYR A 61 9.50 -13.87 21.24
N GLU A 62 8.39 -13.69 21.97
CA GLU A 62 7.28 -14.67 21.98
C GLU A 62 6.67 -14.82 20.59
N TYR A 63 6.47 -13.69 19.88
CA TYR A 63 5.95 -13.73 18.51
C TYR A 63 6.94 -14.37 17.54
N GLY A 64 8.22 -13.99 17.60
CA GLY A 64 9.24 -14.56 16.70
C GLY A 64 9.37 -16.08 16.87
N ARG A 65 9.28 -16.59 18.12
CA ARG A 65 9.24 -18.03 18.40
C ARG A 65 7.99 -18.70 17.83
N LEU A 66 6.83 -18.08 18.01
CA LEU A 66 5.57 -18.59 17.48
C LEU A 66 5.56 -18.60 15.95
N ALA A 67 6.05 -17.54 15.31
CA ALA A 67 6.17 -17.45 13.86
C ALA A 67 7.09 -18.52 13.29
N LEU A 68 8.26 -18.72 13.90
CA LEU A 68 9.22 -19.76 13.52
C LEU A 68 8.59 -21.16 13.54
N GLU A 69 7.97 -21.55 14.66
CA GLU A 69 7.40 -22.91 14.77
C GLU A 69 6.18 -23.09 13.84
N SER A 70 5.38 -22.03 13.66
CA SER A 70 4.26 -22.08 12.71
C SER A 70 4.75 -22.21 11.26
N ALA A 71 5.78 -21.46 10.88
CA ALA A 71 6.38 -21.53 9.55
C ALA A 71 6.87 -22.96 9.23
N LYS A 72 7.59 -23.59 10.15
CA LYS A 72 8.08 -24.96 9.98
C LYS A 72 6.96 -25.98 9.73
N VAL A 73 5.89 -25.94 10.53
CA VAL A 73 4.80 -26.90 10.37
C VAL A 73 3.97 -26.64 9.13
N MET A 74 3.79 -25.37 8.74
CA MET A 74 3.09 -24.99 7.51
C MET A 74 3.88 -25.42 6.27
N ARG A 75 5.21 -25.19 6.24
CA ARG A 75 6.09 -25.67 5.16
C ARG A 75 6.21 -27.19 5.13
N GLY A 76 6.01 -27.87 6.27
CA GLY A 76 5.92 -29.33 6.33
C GLY A 76 4.70 -29.88 5.59
N VAL A 77 3.63 -29.09 5.46
CA VAL A 77 2.44 -29.43 4.66
C VAL A 77 2.60 -29.06 3.20
N ASP A 78 3.06 -27.83 2.93
CA ASP A 78 3.33 -27.32 1.57
C ASP A 78 4.64 -26.50 1.56
N PRO A 79 5.75 -27.07 1.08
CA PRO A 79 7.04 -26.37 1.07
C PRO A 79 7.12 -25.22 0.06
N SER A 80 6.13 -25.09 -0.83
CA SER A 80 6.12 -24.07 -1.90
C SER A 80 5.48 -22.75 -1.49
N ILE A 81 5.06 -22.60 -0.23
CA ILE A 81 4.44 -21.37 0.28
C ILE A 81 5.46 -20.29 0.59
N GLU A 82 5.00 -19.05 0.49
CA GLU A 82 5.70 -17.86 0.92
C GLU A 82 5.05 -17.30 2.19
N LEU A 83 5.88 -16.85 3.14
CA LEU A 83 5.43 -16.48 4.47
C LEU A 83 5.78 -15.02 4.81
N VAL A 84 4.79 -14.29 5.31
CA VAL A 84 4.93 -12.92 5.82
C VAL A 84 4.94 -12.95 7.34
N ALA A 85 6.04 -12.51 7.96
CA ALA A 85 6.08 -12.25 9.41
C ALA A 85 5.52 -10.87 9.71
N CYS A 86 4.81 -10.69 10.84
CA CYS A 86 4.39 -9.37 11.29
C CYS A 86 5.60 -8.51 11.66
N GLY A 87 5.72 -7.36 11.03
CA GLY A 87 6.49 -6.24 11.53
C GLY A 87 5.67 -5.38 12.50
N SER A 88 6.18 -4.19 12.83
CA SER A 88 5.48 -3.25 13.69
C SER A 88 4.19 -2.75 13.05
N SER A 89 3.13 -2.62 13.87
CA SER A 89 1.81 -2.12 13.45
C SER A 89 1.85 -0.68 12.91
N HIS A 90 2.84 0.10 13.31
CA HIS A 90 3.19 1.40 12.74
C HIS A 90 4.56 1.86 13.25
N ARG A 91 5.17 2.82 12.54
CA ARG A 91 6.53 3.31 12.85
C ARG A 91 6.68 3.90 14.25
N SER A 92 5.63 4.46 14.83
CA SER A 92 5.67 5.06 16.17
C SER A 92 5.40 4.07 17.32
N MET A 93 5.34 2.75 17.05
CA MET A 93 5.29 1.76 18.12
C MET A 93 6.51 1.85 19.02
N PRO A 94 6.35 1.77 20.35
CA PRO A 94 7.50 1.81 21.29
C PRO A 94 8.52 0.70 21.03
N THR A 95 8.09 -0.40 20.41
CA THR A 95 8.91 -1.56 20.08
C THR A 95 9.52 -1.52 18.68
N PHE A 96 9.22 -0.47 17.89
CA PHE A 96 9.72 -0.35 16.52
C PHE A 96 11.25 -0.45 16.45
N ALA A 97 11.74 -1.04 15.39
CA ALA A 97 13.09 -1.43 15.08
C ALA A 97 13.61 -2.64 15.90
N GLU A 98 13.41 -2.68 17.21
CA GLU A 98 13.75 -3.85 18.03
C GLU A 98 12.83 -5.04 17.72
N TRP A 99 11.56 -4.77 17.44
CA TRP A 99 10.59 -5.79 17.03
C TRP A 99 11.05 -6.53 15.77
N GLU A 100 11.32 -5.80 14.70
CA GLU A 100 11.77 -6.37 13.43
C GLU A 100 13.07 -7.14 13.60
N ALA A 101 14.05 -6.53 14.29
CA ALA A 101 15.36 -7.15 14.52
C ALA A 101 15.24 -8.47 15.29
N THR A 102 14.40 -8.52 16.33
CA THR A 102 14.19 -9.72 17.16
C THR A 102 13.44 -10.79 16.38
N VAL A 103 12.36 -10.44 15.69
CA VAL A 103 11.56 -11.39 14.90
C VAL A 103 12.42 -12.02 13.80
N LEU A 104 13.18 -11.19 13.06
CA LEU A 104 14.08 -11.68 12.02
C LEU A 104 15.27 -12.46 12.58
N ASP A 105 15.75 -12.15 13.77
CA ASP A 105 16.80 -12.98 14.40
C ASP A 105 16.32 -14.42 14.67
N LEU A 106 15.04 -14.60 14.94
CA LEU A 106 14.44 -15.91 15.24
C LEU A 106 13.94 -16.64 13.98
N ALA A 107 13.24 -15.95 13.09
CA ALA A 107 12.47 -16.59 12.02
C ALA A 107 13.04 -16.36 10.61
N TYR A 108 14.20 -15.72 10.44
CA TYR A 108 14.78 -15.29 9.16
C TYR A 108 14.78 -16.38 8.08
N ASP A 109 15.19 -17.57 8.43
CA ASP A 109 15.35 -18.66 7.46
C ASP A 109 14.00 -19.22 6.95
N GLU A 110 12.94 -19.03 7.73
CA GLU A 110 11.61 -19.58 7.46
C GLU A 110 10.62 -18.59 6.83
N VAL A 111 10.89 -17.28 6.88
CA VAL A 111 9.98 -16.26 6.35
C VAL A 111 10.57 -15.54 5.15
N ASP A 112 9.73 -15.09 4.24
CA ASP A 112 10.13 -14.46 2.97
C ASP A 112 9.94 -12.96 2.99
N TYR A 113 8.98 -12.50 3.80
CA TYR A 113 8.59 -11.10 3.93
C TYR A 113 8.44 -10.71 5.40
N ILE A 114 8.55 -9.39 5.64
CA ILE A 114 8.10 -8.76 6.88
C ILE A 114 7.07 -7.69 6.56
N SER A 115 5.98 -7.61 7.35
CA SER A 115 4.90 -6.66 7.09
C SER A 115 5.16 -5.28 7.66
N LEU A 116 4.53 -4.26 7.07
CA LEU A 116 4.46 -2.88 7.53
C LEU A 116 3.01 -2.42 7.45
N HIS A 117 2.56 -1.65 8.45
CA HIS A 117 1.26 -1.01 8.46
C HIS A 117 1.39 0.48 8.72
N THR A 118 0.53 1.30 8.14
CA THR A 118 0.42 2.71 8.47
C THR A 118 -0.92 3.31 8.07
N TYR A 119 -1.43 4.21 8.92
CA TYR A 119 -2.57 5.03 8.64
C TYR A 119 -2.26 6.49 8.90
N TYR A 120 -2.70 7.37 8.02
CA TYR A 120 -2.54 8.81 8.19
C TYR A 120 -3.89 9.50 8.30
N GLY A 121 -3.90 10.70 8.90
CA GLY A 121 -5.11 11.51 9.03
C GLY A 121 -4.79 12.98 9.18
N ASN A 122 -5.68 13.85 8.65
CA ASN A 122 -5.58 15.30 8.75
C ASN A 122 -6.49 15.85 9.85
N ARG A 123 -6.23 15.45 11.11
CA ARG A 123 -7.04 15.87 12.27
C ARG A 123 -6.88 17.35 12.61
N ASP A 124 -5.74 17.93 12.27
CA ASP A 124 -5.43 19.36 12.52
C ASP A 124 -5.91 20.24 11.39
N ASN A 125 -6.48 19.69 10.33
CA ASN A 125 -6.88 20.38 9.08
C ASN A 125 -5.71 21.18 8.45
N ASP A 126 -4.49 20.66 8.53
CA ASP A 126 -3.27 21.18 7.92
C ASP A 126 -2.94 20.35 6.68
N THR A 127 -3.48 20.75 5.54
CA THR A 127 -3.31 20.01 4.28
C THR A 127 -1.84 19.94 3.83
N ALA A 128 -1.06 21.02 4.01
CA ALA A 128 0.36 21.02 3.63
C ALA A 128 1.16 19.95 4.41
N ASN A 129 0.96 19.88 5.73
CA ASN A 129 1.56 18.88 6.59
C ASN A 129 1.03 17.46 6.31
N PHE A 130 -0.25 17.35 5.99
CA PHE A 130 -0.89 16.08 5.65
C PHE A 130 -0.32 15.47 4.35
N LEU A 131 -0.18 16.28 3.29
CA LEU A 131 0.41 15.82 2.03
C LEU A 131 1.89 15.44 2.14
N ALA A 132 2.59 15.93 3.16
CA ALA A 132 3.98 15.57 3.46
C ALA A 132 4.12 14.19 4.14
N ARG A 133 3.03 13.56 4.62
CA ARG A 133 3.08 12.28 5.36
C ARG A 133 3.66 11.12 4.55
N SER A 134 3.67 11.17 3.24
CA SER A 134 4.38 10.16 2.42
C SER A 134 5.88 10.11 2.69
N LEU A 135 6.50 11.20 3.19
CA LEU A 135 7.91 11.19 3.62
C LEU A 135 8.13 10.34 4.87
N ASP A 136 7.15 10.30 5.79
CA ASP A 136 7.19 9.38 6.93
C ASP A 136 7.09 7.92 6.47
N MET A 137 6.23 7.63 5.48
CA MET A 137 6.15 6.30 4.86
C MET A 137 7.47 5.89 4.21
N ASP A 138 8.11 6.78 3.45
CA ASP A 138 9.44 6.54 2.86
C ASP A 138 10.48 6.22 3.95
N GLN A 139 10.50 6.96 5.05
CA GLN A 139 11.42 6.71 6.16
C GLN A 139 11.14 5.38 6.86
N PHE A 140 9.87 5.00 7.02
CA PHE A 140 9.49 3.71 7.59
C PHE A 140 10.01 2.56 6.72
N ILE A 141 9.73 2.60 5.43
CA ILE A 141 10.22 1.61 4.45
C ILE A 141 11.75 1.50 4.51
N HIS A 142 12.47 2.63 4.46
CA HIS A 142 13.93 2.64 4.53
C HIS A 142 14.47 2.04 5.82
N SER A 143 13.83 2.34 6.95
CA SER A 143 14.26 1.81 8.26
C SER A 143 14.10 0.30 8.31
N VAL A 144 12.97 -0.24 7.85
CA VAL A 144 12.72 -1.70 7.85
C VAL A 144 13.66 -2.42 6.88
N ILE A 145 13.94 -1.83 5.70
CA ILE A 145 14.95 -2.38 4.78
C ILE A 145 16.32 -2.48 5.45
N ALA A 146 16.75 -1.42 6.14
CA ALA A 146 18.05 -1.42 6.85
C ALA A 146 18.11 -2.52 7.92
N ILE A 147 16.99 -2.77 8.63
CA ILE A 147 16.92 -3.85 9.63
C ILE A 147 16.96 -5.22 8.96
N CYS A 148 16.28 -5.41 7.84
CA CYS A 148 16.36 -6.64 7.05
C CYS A 148 17.81 -6.91 6.58
N ASP A 149 18.50 -5.88 6.11
CA ASP A 149 19.90 -5.98 5.64
C ASP A 149 20.87 -6.25 6.80
N TYR A 150 20.63 -5.65 7.97
CA TYR A 150 21.35 -5.99 9.20
C TYR A 150 21.16 -7.47 9.58
N ALA A 151 19.91 -7.96 9.57
CA ALA A 151 19.61 -9.36 9.89
C ALA A 151 20.30 -10.31 8.88
N LYS A 152 20.23 -9.98 7.57
CA LYS A 152 20.93 -10.72 6.50
C LYS A 152 22.43 -10.82 6.77
N ALA A 153 23.08 -9.69 7.09
CA ALA A 153 24.50 -9.64 7.38
C ALA A 153 24.86 -10.45 8.65
N LYS A 154 24.08 -10.29 9.74
CA LYS A 154 24.24 -11.05 10.98
C LYS A 154 24.14 -12.55 10.77
N LYS A 155 23.18 -12.99 9.96
CA LYS A 155 22.98 -14.41 9.60
C LYS A 155 23.97 -14.93 8.57
N ARG A 156 24.75 -14.04 7.93
CA ARG A 156 25.62 -14.38 6.79
C ARG A 156 24.85 -15.10 5.67
N SER A 157 23.61 -14.70 5.46
CA SER A 157 22.71 -15.33 4.51
C SER A 157 22.79 -14.66 3.13
N ASN A 158 22.53 -15.44 2.07
CA ASN A 158 22.30 -14.91 0.72
C ASN A 158 20.81 -14.62 0.46
N LYS A 159 19.92 -15.13 1.33
CA LYS A 159 18.48 -14.85 1.27
C LYS A 159 18.22 -13.37 1.51
N GLU A 160 17.25 -12.81 0.81
CA GLU A 160 16.77 -11.45 1.03
C GLU A 160 15.35 -11.49 1.59
N ILE A 161 15.09 -10.76 2.67
CA ILE A 161 13.74 -10.55 3.18
C ILE A 161 13.14 -9.35 2.44
N HIS A 162 12.03 -9.58 1.78
CA HIS A 162 11.26 -8.53 1.11
C HIS A 162 10.23 -7.91 2.06
N LEU A 163 9.57 -6.84 1.60
CA LEU A 163 8.58 -6.11 2.37
C LEU A 163 7.17 -6.39 1.85
N SER A 164 6.24 -6.54 2.79
CA SER A 164 4.80 -6.57 2.56
C SER A 164 4.19 -5.36 3.28
N PHE A 165 3.84 -4.32 2.52
CA PHE A 165 3.03 -3.23 3.07
C PHE A 165 1.57 -3.61 2.90
N ASP A 166 1.11 -4.53 3.74
CA ASP A 166 -0.16 -5.23 3.57
C ASP A 166 -1.34 -4.58 4.27
N GLU A 167 -1.09 -3.43 4.96
CA GLU A 167 -2.16 -2.63 5.53
C GLU A 167 -1.76 -1.14 5.55
N TRP A 168 -2.39 -0.32 4.70
CA TRP A 168 -2.13 1.11 4.62
C TRP A 168 -3.31 1.87 4.02
N ASN A 169 -3.59 3.07 4.53
CA ASN A 169 -4.57 3.99 3.96
C ASN A 169 -4.52 5.35 4.70
N VAL A 170 -5.43 6.24 4.35
CA VAL A 170 -5.93 7.32 5.18
C VAL A 170 -7.06 6.78 6.05
N TRP A 171 -7.07 7.10 7.35
CA TRP A 171 -8.14 6.70 8.24
C TRP A 171 -8.28 7.67 9.42
N PHE A 172 -9.31 8.48 9.42
CA PHE A 172 -9.62 9.38 10.52
C PHE A 172 -11.03 9.98 10.45
N HIS A 173 -11.70 9.97 9.30
CA HIS A 173 -12.96 10.65 9.09
C HIS A 173 -14.11 10.03 9.91
N SER A 174 -14.15 8.71 10.03
CA SER A 174 -15.19 7.99 10.76
C SER A 174 -14.96 7.92 12.28
N ASN A 175 -13.78 8.27 12.78
CA ASN A 175 -13.36 8.00 14.16
C ASN A 175 -14.34 8.50 15.23
N GLU A 176 -15.01 9.64 15.02
CA GLU A 176 -15.96 10.15 15.98
C GLU A 176 -17.30 9.39 15.94
N ALA A 177 -17.76 9.05 14.73
CA ALA A 177 -18.98 8.24 14.55
C ALA A 177 -18.77 6.82 15.09
N ASP A 178 -17.59 6.23 14.86
CA ASP A 178 -17.25 4.88 15.33
C ASP A 178 -17.31 4.76 16.87
N ARG A 179 -16.92 5.81 17.59
CA ARG A 179 -16.98 5.85 19.06
C ARG A 179 -18.41 5.85 19.62
N GLN A 180 -19.39 6.21 18.81
CA GLN A 180 -20.81 6.27 19.20
C GLN A 180 -21.53 4.94 18.90
N ILE A 181 -20.87 3.96 18.29
CA ILE A 181 -21.47 2.66 17.98
C ILE A 181 -21.69 1.88 19.26
N GLU A 182 -22.95 1.46 19.49
CA GLU A 182 -23.28 0.62 20.63
C GLU A 182 -22.55 -0.73 20.55
N PRO A 183 -21.86 -1.16 21.63
CA PRO A 183 -21.21 -2.46 21.68
C PRO A 183 -22.17 -3.61 21.32
N TRP A 184 -21.66 -4.58 20.56
CA TRP A 184 -22.42 -5.77 20.15
C TRP A 184 -23.57 -5.51 19.17
N SER A 185 -23.63 -4.31 18.58
CA SER A 185 -24.56 -4.02 17.47
C SER A 185 -24.34 -4.98 16.32
N ILE A 186 -25.44 -5.37 15.64
CA ILE A 186 -25.37 -6.26 14.47
C ILE A 186 -25.11 -5.43 13.23
N ALA A 187 -23.93 -5.62 12.61
CA ALA A 187 -23.51 -5.00 11.36
C ALA A 187 -23.73 -3.46 11.32
N PRO A 188 -23.24 -2.71 12.32
CA PRO A 188 -23.34 -1.26 12.29
C PRO A 188 -22.46 -0.68 11.17
N PRO A 189 -22.75 0.54 10.68
CA PRO A 189 -21.81 1.27 9.85
C PRO A 189 -20.56 1.56 10.69
N GLN A 190 -19.42 0.97 10.33
CA GLN A 190 -18.18 1.06 11.08
C GLN A 190 -17.01 1.28 10.13
N LEU A 191 -16.11 2.21 10.49
CA LEU A 191 -14.95 2.57 9.67
C LEU A 191 -15.34 3.01 8.24
N GLU A 192 -16.51 3.63 8.10
CA GLU A 192 -17.01 4.12 6.80
C GLU A 192 -16.49 5.54 6.54
N ASP A 193 -15.18 5.66 6.33
CA ASP A 193 -14.54 6.95 5.99
C ASP A 193 -15.06 7.49 4.66
N VAL A 194 -15.27 8.80 4.61
CA VAL A 194 -15.65 9.53 3.39
C VAL A 194 -14.46 10.33 2.90
N TYR A 195 -13.85 9.89 1.81
CA TYR A 195 -12.60 10.41 1.32
C TYR A 195 -12.76 11.65 0.43
N THR A 196 -11.90 12.62 0.66
CA THR A 196 -11.80 13.89 -0.05
C THR A 196 -10.75 13.85 -1.16
N LEU A 197 -10.62 14.95 -1.93
CA LEU A 197 -9.52 15.08 -2.89
C LEU A 197 -8.14 15.07 -2.20
N GLU A 198 -7.97 15.74 -1.05
CA GLU A 198 -6.66 15.74 -0.37
C GLU A 198 -6.22 14.34 0.05
N ASP A 199 -7.18 13.47 0.44
CA ASP A 199 -6.89 12.06 0.74
C ASP A 199 -6.38 11.32 -0.51
N ALA A 200 -7.00 11.58 -1.67
CA ALA A 200 -6.54 10.99 -2.93
C ALA A 200 -5.12 11.44 -3.31
N LEU A 201 -4.76 12.70 -3.05
CA LEU A 201 -3.41 13.21 -3.30
C LEU A 201 -2.37 12.54 -2.40
N LEU A 202 -2.69 12.37 -1.10
CA LEU A 202 -1.81 11.63 -0.20
C LEU A 202 -1.69 10.16 -0.60
N VAL A 203 -2.79 9.48 -0.92
CA VAL A 203 -2.78 8.10 -1.43
C VAL A 203 -1.93 7.99 -2.70
N GLY A 204 -2.01 8.96 -3.60
CA GLY A 204 -1.13 9.05 -4.77
C GLY A 204 0.35 9.11 -4.40
N SER A 205 0.72 9.94 -3.44
CA SER A 205 2.10 10.04 -2.92
C SER A 205 2.54 8.75 -2.20
N MET A 206 1.66 8.11 -1.44
CA MET A 206 1.94 6.80 -0.80
C MET A 206 2.22 5.72 -1.86
N LEU A 207 1.46 5.68 -2.95
CA LEU A 207 1.69 4.76 -4.08
C LEU A 207 3.04 5.03 -4.76
N ILE A 208 3.42 6.31 -4.92
CA ILE A 208 4.75 6.67 -5.44
C ILE A 208 5.85 6.17 -4.50
N SER A 209 5.68 6.28 -3.18
CA SER A 209 6.62 5.75 -2.18
C SER A 209 6.78 4.22 -2.28
N LEU A 210 5.67 3.50 -2.44
CA LEU A 210 5.68 2.03 -2.62
C LEU A 210 6.40 1.63 -3.93
N LEU A 211 6.07 2.30 -5.05
CA LEU A 211 6.72 2.05 -6.34
C LEU A 211 8.23 2.36 -6.30
N ARG A 212 8.63 3.44 -5.62
CA ARG A 212 10.04 3.85 -5.51
C ARG A 212 10.93 2.76 -4.93
N ARG A 213 10.38 1.86 -4.13
CA ARG A 213 11.08 0.75 -3.51
C ARG A 213 10.60 -0.62 -3.99
N ALA A 214 10.14 -0.71 -5.25
CA ALA A 214 9.74 -1.98 -5.88
C ALA A 214 10.86 -3.04 -5.93
N ASP A 215 12.11 -2.64 -5.76
CA ASP A 215 13.25 -3.53 -5.52
C ASP A 215 13.02 -4.43 -4.30
N ARG A 216 12.49 -3.89 -3.20
CA ARG A 216 12.28 -4.57 -1.91
C ARG A 216 10.80 -4.76 -1.58
N MET A 217 9.94 -3.82 -1.98
CA MET A 217 8.48 -3.85 -1.77
C MET A 217 7.82 -4.75 -2.80
N LYS A 218 7.38 -5.94 -2.39
CA LYS A 218 6.79 -6.94 -3.31
C LYS A 218 5.28 -7.07 -3.15
N ILE A 219 4.75 -6.66 -2.01
CA ILE A 219 3.33 -6.73 -1.67
C ILE A 219 2.89 -5.36 -1.16
N ALA A 220 1.79 -4.84 -1.70
CA ALA A 220 1.19 -3.59 -1.26
C ALA A 220 -0.34 -3.71 -1.32
N CYS A 221 -1.00 -3.78 -0.16
CA CYS A 221 -2.44 -3.98 -0.05
C CYS A 221 -3.09 -2.80 0.68
N MET A 222 -3.90 -2.03 -0.04
CA MET A 222 -4.70 -0.99 0.60
C MET A 222 -5.77 -1.63 1.51
N ALA A 223 -5.92 -1.16 2.72
CA ALA A 223 -6.98 -1.55 3.62
C ALA A 223 -8.13 -0.53 3.55
N GLN A 224 -9.35 -0.88 3.11
CA GLN A 224 -9.75 -2.17 2.59
C GLN A 224 -10.38 -1.98 1.19
N LEU A 225 -11.37 -2.79 0.79
CA LEU A 225 -11.89 -2.72 -0.59
C LEU A 225 -13.26 -2.06 -0.69
N VAL A 226 -14.23 -2.48 0.15
CA VAL A 226 -15.63 -2.05 0.09
C VAL A 226 -16.11 -1.64 1.48
N ASN A 227 -16.73 -0.48 1.58
CA ASN A 227 -17.35 0.15 2.74
C ASN A 227 -16.40 0.50 3.89
N VAL A 228 -15.57 -0.42 4.36
CA VAL A 228 -14.69 -0.25 5.52
C VAL A 228 -13.39 0.41 5.07
N ILE A 229 -13.15 1.68 5.44
CA ILE A 229 -11.99 2.50 5.01
C ILE A 229 -11.65 2.27 3.52
N ALA A 230 -12.64 2.36 2.67
CA ALA A 230 -12.59 1.73 1.36
C ALA A 230 -12.68 2.71 0.18
N PRO A 231 -12.02 2.38 -0.95
CA PRO A 231 -12.17 3.14 -2.19
C PRO A 231 -13.54 2.98 -2.86
N ILE A 232 -14.35 1.99 -2.46
CA ILE A 232 -15.69 1.72 -3.01
C ILE A 232 -16.70 1.71 -1.87
N MET A 233 -17.77 2.46 -2.03
CA MET A 233 -18.90 2.46 -1.10
C MET A 233 -20.16 1.89 -1.73
N THR A 234 -21.03 1.34 -0.91
CA THR A 234 -22.34 0.79 -1.32
C THR A 234 -23.43 1.19 -0.34
N GLU A 235 -24.67 1.23 -0.82
CA GLU A 235 -25.88 1.35 0.01
C GLU A 235 -26.67 0.06 -0.03
N THR A 236 -27.27 -0.33 1.07
CA THR A 236 -28.11 -1.54 1.13
C THR A 236 -29.30 -1.40 0.19
N GLY A 237 -29.35 -2.25 -0.83
CA GLY A 237 -30.38 -2.20 -1.90
C GLY A 237 -30.27 -0.98 -2.82
N GLY A 238 -29.19 -0.23 -2.74
CA GLY A 238 -28.92 1.00 -3.49
C GLY A 238 -27.76 0.88 -4.47
N SER A 239 -27.11 2.01 -4.71
CA SER A 239 -25.99 2.16 -5.63
C SER A 239 -24.65 1.79 -5.00
N ALA A 240 -23.66 1.61 -5.87
CA ALA A 240 -22.24 1.61 -5.50
C ALA A 240 -21.56 2.78 -6.19
N TRP A 241 -20.59 3.40 -5.51
CA TRP A 241 -19.80 4.50 -6.09
C TRP A 241 -18.33 4.41 -5.70
N ARG A 242 -17.48 5.08 -6.47
CA ARG A 242 -16.05 5.18 -6.24
C ARG A 242 -15.76 6.42 -5.41
N GLN A 243 -15.00 6.27 -4.34
CA GLN A 243 -14.45 7.38 -3.59
C GLN A 243 -13.20 7.96 -4.29
N THR A 244 -12.74 9.11 -3.87
CA THR A 244 -11.64 9.81 -4.51
C THR A 244 -10.33 9.01 -4.52
N ILE A 245 -10.03 8.26 -3.45
CA ILE A 245 -8.83 7.41 -3.33
C ILE A 245 -8.82 6.21 -4.28
N PHE A 246 -9.97 5.85 -4.87
CA PHE A 246 -10.07 4.79 -5.87
C PHE A 246 -9.18 5.08 -7.09
N TYR A 247 -9.14 6.35 -7.53
CA TYR A 247 -8.53 6.70 -8.80
C TYR A 247 -7.00 6.57 -8.80
N PRO A 248 -6.24 7.14 -7.83
CA PRO A 248 -4.79 6.92 -7.78
C PRO A 248 -4.43 5.43 -7.68
N PHE A 249 -5.17 4.66 -6.87
CA PHE A 249 -4.94 3.22 -6.74
C PHE A 249 -5.19 2.47 -8.05
N MET A 250 -6.31 2.74 -8.71
CA MET A 250 -6.65 2.17 -10.01
C MET A 250 -5.58 2.49 -11.06
N HIS A 251 -5.15 3.75 -11.15
CA HIS A 251 -4.13 4.16 -12.09
C HIS A 251 -2.79 3.44 -11.84
N ALA A 252 -2.33 3.38 -10.59
CA ALA A 252 -1.10 2.67 -10.24
C ALA A 252 -1.22 1.16 -10.52
N SER A 253 -2.36 0.54 -10.21
CA SER A 253 -2.59 -0.89 -10.46
C SER A 253 -2.62 -1.24 -11.95
N VAL A 254 -3.17 -0.36 -12.79
CA VAL A 254 -3.32 -0.61 -14.24
C VAL A 254 -2.07 -0.21 -15.03
N PHE A 255 -1.50 0.96 -14.71
CA PHE A 255 -0.42 1.57 -15.48
C PHE A 255 0.97 1.45 -14.81
N GLY A 256 1.03 1.12 -13.53
CA GLY A 256 2.27 0.96 -12.77
C GLY A 256 2.87 -0.44 -12.84
N ARG A 257 2.64 -1.18 -13.93
CA ARG A 257 3.17 -2.55 -14.14
C ARG A 257 4.36 -2.53 -15.07
N GLY A 258 5.50 -3.05 -14.61
CA GLY A 258 6.73 -3.11 -15.38
C GLY A 258 7.96 -2.79 -14.53
N VAL A 259 8.95 -2.16 -15.14
CA VAL A 259 10.20 -1.76 -14.50
C VAL A 259 10.06 -0.33 -13.97
N VAL A 260 10.23 -0.16 -12.66
CA VAL A 260 10.23 1.17 -12.04
C VAL A 260 11.55 1.88 -12.37
N LEU A 261 11.42 3.09 -12.88
CA LEU A 261 12.55 3.97 -13.19
C LEU A 261 12.73 4.97 -12.04
N GLN A 262 13.97 5.31 -11.73
CA GLN A 262 14.29 6.26 -10.66
C GLN A 262 14.64 7.63 -11.27
N PRO A 263 13.68 8.56 -11.41
CA PRO A 263 13.96 9.88 -11.95
C PRO A 263 14.76 10.70 -10.91
N VAL A 264 15.65 11.55 -11.41
CA VAL A 264 16.27 12.59 -10.58
C VAL A 264 15.32 13.80 -10.56
N VAL A 265 14.60 13.94 -9.46
CA VAL A 265 13.61 15.01 -9.29
C VAL A 265 14.26 16.24 -8.67
N LYS A 266 14.07 17.42 -9.29
CA LYS A 266 14.37 18.74 -8.72
C LYS A 266 13.06 19.50 -8.61
N SER A 267 12.77 20.03 -7.44
CA SER A 267 11.54 20.79 -7.17
C SER A 267 11.82 21.85 -6.12
N ASP A 268 11.09 22.95 -6.21
CA ASP A 268 10.96 23.83 -5.07
C ASP A 268 10.35 23.10 -3.91
N LYS A 269 10.58 23.59 -2.69
CA LYS A 269 10.25 22.94 -1.46
C LYS A 269 9.52 23.88 -0.51
N TYR A 270 8.82 23.30 0.44
CA TYR A 270 8.16 23.99 1.55
C TYR A 270 8.45 23.31 2.86
N ASP A 271 8.27 24.03 3.95
CA ASP A 271 8.28 23.48 5.31
C ASP A 271 6.86 23.39 5.84
N SER A 272 6.57 22.35 6.59
CA SER A 272 5.30 22.14 7.28
C SER A 272 5.53 21.94 8.78
N LYS A 273 4.46 21.71 9.53
CA LYS A 273 4.52 21.49 10.98
C LYS A 273 5.53 20.41 11.39
N ASP A 274 5.54 19.27 10.70
CA ASP A 274 6.32 18.08 11.08
C ASP A 274 7.46 17.76 10.12
N PHE A 275 7.54 18.43 8.96
CA PHE A 275 8.51 18.12 7.90
C PHE A 275 9.18 19.40 7.37
N THR A 276 10.47 19.29 7.07
CA THR A 276 11.24 20.33 6.40
C THR A 276 11.65 19.86 5.01
N ASP A 277 11.92 20.82 4.11
CA ASP A 277 12.40 20.54 2.75
C ASP A 277 11.46 19.64 1.93
N VAL A 278 10.14 19.70 2.13
CA VAL A 278 9.15 18.90 1.40
C VAL A 278 9.10 19.33 -0.06
N PRO A 279 9.40 18.47 -1.04
CA PRO A 279 9.30 18.84 -2.45
C PRO A 279 7.84 19.03 -2.85
N TYR A 280 7.54 20.09 -3.61
CA TYR A 280 6.20 20.26 -4.19
C TYR A 280 5.86 19.16 -5.19
N LEU A 281 6.86 18.70 -5.95
CA LEU A 281 6.70 17.59 -6.90
C LEU A 281 7.09 16.26 -6.26
N ASP A 282 6.15 15.33 -6.21
CA ASP A 282 6.43 13.90 -5.98
C ASP A 282 6.19 13.13 -7.28
N SER A 283 7.16 12.34 -7.74
CA SER A 283 7.03 11.68 -9.04
C SER A 283 7.84 10.37 -9.11
N ILE A 284 7.31 9.47 -9.93
CA ILE A 284 7.94 8.19 -10.30
C ILE A 284 7.56 7.83 -11.73
N ALA A 285 8.35 7.01 -12.39
CA ALA A 285 8.04 6.51 -13.72
C ALA A 285 8.13 4.99 -13.77
N VAL A 286 7.31 4.37 -14.62
CA VAL A 286 7.29 2.91 -14.83
C VAL A 286 7.29 2.63 -16.32
N LEU A 287 8.21 1.76 -16.74
CA LEU A 287 8.30 1.26 -18.11
C LEU A 287 7.64 -0.11 -18.20
N ASN A 288 6.61 -0.21 -19.00
CA ASN A 288 6.06 -1.50 -19.43
C ASN A 288 6.77 -1.93 -20.73
N GLU A 289 7.76 -2.80 -20.61
CA GLU A 289 8.58 -3.25 -21.76
C GLU A 289 7.78 -4.07 -22.75
N GLU A 290 6.77 -4.82 -22.31
CA GLU A 290 5.94 -5.66 -23.18
C GLU A 290 5.06 -4.81 -24.13
N LYS A 291 4.57 -3.67 -23.61
CA LYS A 291 3.71 -2.75 -24.36
C LYS A 291 4.46 -1.60 -25.01
N ASP A 292 5.74 -1.43 -24.69
CA ASP A 292 6.56 -0.26 -25.04
C ASP A 292 5.87 1.06 -24.57
N GLU A 293 5.37 1.04 -23.34
CA GLU A 293 4.67 2.15 -22.70
C GLU A 293 5.44 2.68 -21.49
N LEU A 294 5.60 3.99 -21.40
CA LEU A 294 6.16 4.70 -20.26
C LEU A 294 5.04 5.46 -19.56
N THR A 295 4.87 5.25 -18.26
CA THR A 295 3.91 5.98 -17.43
C THR A 295 4.66 6.79 -16.38
N VAL A 296 4.36 8.08 -16.31
CA VAL A 296 4.84 8.98 -15.25
C VAL A 296 3.66 9.29 -14.33
N PHE A 297 3.83 8.99 -13.05
CA PHE A 297 2.93 9.40 -11.98
C PHE A 297 3.51 10.62 -11.28
N ALA A 298 2.69 11.64 -11.03
CA ALA A 298 3.12 12.84 -10.35
C ALA A 298 2.02 13.44 -9.46
N VAL A 299 2.41 13.85 -8.25
CA VAL A 299 1.59 14.68 -7.36
C VAL A 299 2.18 16.07 -7.29
N ASN A 300 1.37 17.08 -7.62
CA ASN A 300 1.66 18.46 -7.28
C ASN A 300 1.07 18.77 -5.90
N ARG A 301 1.95 18.95 -4.89
CA ARG A 301 1.56 19.31 -3.51
C ARG A 301 1.38 20.81 -3.30
N ASN A 302 1.64 21.63 -4.31
CA ASN A 302 1.49 23.08 -4.19
C ASN A 302 0.00 23.45 -4.07
N LEU A 303 -0.36 24.07 -2.95
CA LEU A 303 -1.73 24.47 -2.62
C LEU A 303 -2.07 25.88 -3.15
N GLU A 304 -1.09 26.59 -3.73
CA GLU A 304 -1.24 27.97 -4.17
C GLU A 304 -1.22 28.13 -5.70
N GLY A 305 -0.68 27.11 -6.41
CA GLY A 305 -0.57 27.24 -7.87
C GLY A 305 -0.16 25.98 -8.60
N GLY A 306 -0.19 26.04 -9.92
CA GLY A 306 0.32 25.03 -10.80
C GLY A 306 1.84 24.89 -10.68
N LEU A 307 2.36 23.77 -11.20
CA LEU A 307 3.77 23.45 -11.19
C LEU A 307 4.24 23.20 -12.62
N ASP A 308 5.23 23.97 -13.08
CA ASP A 308 5.91 23.70 -14.34
C ASP A 308 6.64 22.37 -14.27
N PHE A 309 6.23 21.43 -15.10
CA PHE A 309 6.81 20.10 -15.18
C PHE A 309 7.63 19.97 -16.46
N ASP A 310 8.93 19.76 -16.30
CA ASP A 310 9.87 19.51 -17.39
C ASP A 310 10.62 18.21 -17.11
N CYS A 311 10.36 17.17 -17.90
CA CYS A 311 10.97 15.85 -17.74
C CYS A 311 11.73 15.42 -18.99
N HIS A 312 13.04 15.33 -18.86
CA HIS A 312 13.93 14.88 -19.96
C HIS A 312 13.76 13.38 -20.21
N LEU A 313 13.35 13.02 -21.42
CA LEU A 313 13.12 11.65 -21.88
C LEU A 313 14.42 11.01 -22.41
N ARG A 314 15.49 11.05 -21.61
CA ARG A 314 16.78 10.44 -21.99
C ARG A 314 16.64 8.92 -22.13
N GLY A 315 16.93 8.39 -23.31
CA GLY A 315 16.78 6.96 -23.63
C GLY A 315 15.37 6.56 -24.10
N PHE A 316 14.45 7.52 -24.21
CA PHE A 316 13.07 7.31 -24.69
C PHE A 316 12.77 8.14 -25.93
N GLU A 317 13.77 8.23 -26.83
CA GLU A 317 13.61 8.94 -28.11
C GLU A 317 12.53 8.25 -28.96
N GLY A 318 11.67 9.08 -29.57
CA GLY A 318 10.56 8.60 -30.39
C GLY A 318 9.27 8.26 -29.63
N TYR A 319 9.26 8.32 -28.28
CA TYR A 319 8.02 8.25 -27.53
C TYR A 319 7.17 9.50 -27.75
N GLN A 320 5.85 9.33 -27.69
CA GLN A 320 4.87 10.40 -27.81
C GLN A 320 3.85 10.31 -26.69
N VAL A 321 3.30 11.43 -26.26
CA VAL A 321 2.23 11.46 -25.28
C VAL A 321 0.98 10.81 -25.88
N MET A 322 0.46 9.79 -25.22
CA MET A 322 -0.81 9.15 -25.54
C MET A 322 -1.96 9.86 -24.85
N GLU A 323 -1.78 10.16 -23.57
CA GLU A 323 -2.76 10.84 -22.73
C GLU A 323 -2.09 11.45 -21.50
N HIS A 324 -2.72 12.48 -20.95
CA HIS A 324 -2.40 13.04 -19.65
C HIS A 324 -3.69 13.13 -18.83
N ILE A 325 -3.81 12.25 -17.85
CA ILE A 325 -4.95 12.15 -16.94
C ILE A 325 -4.66 13.04 -15.73
N VAL A 326 -5.63 13.85 -15.34
CA VAL A 326 -5.55 14.76 -14.20
C VAL A 326 -6.71 14.51 -13.25
N LEU A 327 -6.43 14.38 -11.95
CA LEU A 327 -7.41 14.40 -10.88
C LEU A 327 -7.14 15.64 -10.02
N THR A 328 -8.05 16.59 -10.05
CA THR A 328 -8.02 17.84 -9.29
C THR A 328 -9.44 18.36 -9.09
N HIS A 329 -9.63 19.25 -8.13
CA HIS A 329 -10.89 19.94 -7.86
C HIS A 329 -10.59 21.25 -7.12
N ASP A 330 -11.40 22.30 -7.29
CA ASP A 330 -11.20 23.60 -6.63
C ASP A 330 -11.33 23.52 -5.11
N ASP A 331 -12.18 22.61 -4.63
CA ASP A 331 -12.33 22.30 -3.21
C ASP A 331 -11.58 21.00 -2.86
N LEU A 332 -10.54 21.11 -2.03
CA LEU A 332 -9.76 19.96 -1.57
C LEU A 332 -10.54 19.00 -0.67
N LYS A 333 -11.66 19.47 -0.09
CA LYS A 333 -12.56 18.66 0.73
C LYS A 333 -13.72 18.06 -0.06
N ALA A 334 -13.76 18.23 -1.37
CA ALA A 334 -14.76 17.63 -2.24
C ALA A 334 -14.69 16.09 -2.17
N THR A 335 -15.86 15.47 -2.14
CA THR A 335 -16.04 14.01 -2.01
C THR A 335 -16.97 13.48 -3.10
N ASN A 336 -16.92 12.17 -3.32
CA ASN A 336 -17.92 11.43 -4.08
C ASN A 336 -18.94 10.78 -3.14
N THR A 337 -20.20 10.84 -3.47
CA THR A 337 -21.31 10.30 -2.66
C THR A 337 -22.26 9.51 -3.54
N ALA A 338 -23.19 8.76 -2.95
CA ALA A 338 -24.25 8.08 -3.70
C ALA A 338 -25.07 9.04 -4.59
N ARG A 339 -25.26 10.30 -4.16
CA ARG A 339 -26.01 11.32 -4.90
C ARG A 339 -25.17 12.05 -5.96
N GLN A 340 -23.87 12.12 -5.75
CA GLN A 340 -22.89 12.78 -6.63
C GLN A 340 -21.66 11.87 -6.79
N PRO A 341 -21.81 10.71 -7.48
CA PRO A 341 -20.75 9.71 -7.56
C PRO A 341 -19.54 10.14 -8.39
N ASP A 342 -19.72 11.14 -9.25
CA ASP A 342 -18.72 11.64 -10.19
C ASP A 342 -18.36 13.12 -9.93
N ASN A 343 -18.48 13.61 -8.69
CA ASN A 343 -18.12 14.99 -8.32
C ASN A 343 -16.61 15.23 -8.46
N VAL A 344 -15.79 14.26 -8.04
CA VAL A 344 -14.33 14.28 -8.16
C VAL A 344 -13.89 13.06 -8.97
N VAL A 345 -13.61 13.28 -10.24
CA VAL A 345 -13.20 12.22 -11.19
C VAL A 345 -12.01 12.66 -12.03
N PRO A 346 -11.13 11.73 -12.42
CA PRO A 346 -10.02 12.06 -13.31
C PRO A 346 -10.53 12.40 -14.71
N THR A 347 -9.87 13.35 -15.36
CA THR A 347 -10.16 13.75 -16.74
C THR A 347 -8.88 13.66 -17.58
N ALA A 348 -9.01 13.24 -18.84
CA ALA A 348 -7.89 13.20 -19.79
C ALA A 348 -7.71 14.54 -20.50
N ASN A 349 -7.63 15.62 -19.74
CA ASN A 349 -7.56 17.00 -20.24
C ASN A 349 -6.21 17.69 -20.00
N GLY A 350 -5.21 16.95 -19.51
CA GLY A 350 -3.86 17.45 -19.37
C GLY A 350 -3.25 17.82 -20.74
N ASN A 351 -2.34 18.77 -20.75
CA ASN A 351 -1.77 19.36 -21.96
C ASN A 351 -0.29 19.02 -22.19
N SER A 352 0.15 17.84 -21.74
CA SER A 352 1.54 17.41 -21.92
C SER A 352 1.94 17.35 -23.39
N GLN A 353 3.12 17.91 -23.70
CA GLN A 353 3.72 17.90 -25.03
C GLN A 353 5.17 17.46 -24.96
N ILE A 354 5.71 16.94 -26.04
CA ILE A 354 7.14 16.63 -26.14
C ILE A 354 7.80 17.71 -27.01
N GLU A 355 8.71 18.46 -26.38
CA GLU A 355 9.53 19.49 -27.02
C GLU A 355 11.02 19.20 -26.78
N ALA A 356 11.79 19.09 -27.84
CA ALA A 356 13.23 18.82 -27.79
C ALA A 356 13.64 17.66 -26.88
N GLY A 357 12.84 16.57 -26.83
CA GLY A 357 13.10 15.40 -26.01
C GLY A 357 12.67 15.54 -24.53
N HIS A 358 11.89 16.56 -24.21
CA HIS A 358 11.35 16.81 -22.89
C HIS A 358 9.82 16.72 -22.89
N ILE A 359 9.22 16.08 -21.89
CA ILE A 359 7.80 16.29 -21.58
C ILE A 359 7.68 17.64 -20.89
N LYS A 360 6.88 18.49 -21.44
CA LYS A 360 6.54 19.79 -20.84
C LYS A 360 5.05 19.90 -20.61
N THR A 361 4.67 20.33 -19.43
CA THR A 361 3.27 20.58 -19.07
C THR A 361 3.20 21.42 -17.79
N MET A 362 2.05 22.04 -17.57
CA MET A 362 1.67 22.61 -16.28
C MET A 362 0.85 21.57 -15.52
N LEU A 363 1.35 21.07 -14.38
CA LEU A 363 0.56 20.27 -13.44
C LEU A 363 -0.35 21.21 -12.65
N PRO A 364 -1.67 21.02 -12.67
CA PRO A 364 -2.57 21.89 -11.91
C PRO A 364 -2.23 21.93 -10.42
N GLN A 365 -2.64 22.98 -9.73
CA GLN A 365 -2.60 23.10 -8.29
C GLN A 365 -3.22 21.87 -7.63
N ALA A 366 -2.58 21.34 -6.57
CA ALA A 366 -3.09 20.22 -5.77
C ALA A 366 -3.71 19.13 -6.66
N SER A 367 -2.87 18.40 -7.41
CA SER A 367 -3.33 17.44 -8.42
C SER A 367 -2.54 16.13 -8.40
N TRP A 368 -3.24 15.05 -8.74
CA TRP A 368 -2.66 13.78 -9.16
C TRP A 368 -2.66 13.72 -10.67
N ASN A 369 -1.52 13.36 -11.26
CA ASN A 369 -1.31 13.33 -12.69
C ASN A 369 -0.76 11.99 -13.14
N VAL A 370 -1.25 11.49 -14.28
CA VAL A 370 -0.74 10.30 -14.97
C VAL A 370 -0.46 10.66 -16.42
N ILE A 371 0.81 10.71 -16.79
CA ILE A 371 1.23 11.00 -18.16
C ILE A 371 1.69 9.69 -18.79
N ARG A 372 0.99 9.24 -19.82
CA ARG A 372 1.29 8.01 -20.54
C ARG A 372 1.89 8.31 -21.91
N LEU A 373 2.95 7.58 -22.20
CA LEU A 373 3.68 7.71 -23.44
C LEU A 373 3.88 6.31 -24.06
N SER A 374 3.95 6.26 -25.39
CA SER A 374 4.39 5.08 -26.11
C SER A 374 5.17 5.46 -27.34
N ARG A 375 5.96 4.53 -27.83
CA ARG A 375 6.57 4.68 -29.14
C ARG A 375 5.50 4.40 -30.21
N ARG A 376 5.27 5.32 -31.13
CA ARG A 376 4.42 5.04 -32.30
C ARG A 376 5.05 3.90 -33.12
N LYS A 377 4.28 2.86 -33.35
CA LYS A 377 4.61 1.81 -34.31
C LYS A 377 4.38 2.32 -35.73
#